data_2bfff9074e0c8f0a9c709a96c7fd46b3
#
_entry.id   2bfff9074e0c8f0a9c709a96c7fd46b3
#
_cell.length_a   1.000
_cell.length_b   1.000
_cell.length_c   1.000
_cell.angle_alpha   90.00
_cell.angle_beta   90.00
_cell.angle_gamma   90.00
#
_symmetry.space_group_name_H-M   'P 1'
#
loop_
_entity.id
_entity.type
_entity.pdbx_description
1 polymer ?
#
loop_
_entity_poly.entity_id
_entity_poly.type
_entity_poly.pdbx_seq_one_letter_code
_entity_poly.pdbx_strand_id
1 'polypeptide(L)'
;MHVEKIYHKELFHNIRFPKGKIYEDLSTIPLILLNIDKVAFCDMKDYFYLQRKDSITGKIKEENFMIFDILSDLNDKFSDKDIKTALLFSNAINSLIFINKLDNIENVNNKKYLKNNVVSNIKTILLNKNFPLKVKIASLILCVFGTKTYLLTYSFF
;
A
#
# COMPACT_ATOMS: atom_id res chain seq x y z
N MET A 1 5.48 5.57 8.86
CA MET A 1 6.08 5.78 10.19
C MET A 1 6.53 7.22 10.31
N HIS A 2 6.19 7.95 11.40
CA HIS A 2 6.43 9.40 11.51
C HIS A 2 7.79 9.73 12.15
N VAL A 3 8.41 8.76 12.78
CA VAL A 3 9.57 8.93 13.67
C VAL A 3 10.85 9.39 12.99
N GLU A 4 10.90 9.35 11.67
CA GLU A 4 12.07 9.77 10.88
C GLU A 4 11.82 11.08 10.11
N LYS A 5 10.77 11.80 10.47
CA LYS A 5 10.36 13.01 9.75
C LYS A 5 10.12 14.16 10.70
N ILE A 6 10.63 15.32 10.33
CA ILE A 6 10.39 16.58 11.04
C ILE A 6 9.51 17.45 10.16
N TYR A 7 8.48 18.03 10.73
CA TYR A 7 7.53 18.86 10.03
C TYR A 7 7.44 20.25 10.65
N HIS A 8 7.25 21.26 9.83
CA HIS A 8 6.91 22.57 10.32
C HIS A 8 5.51 22.53 10.93
N LYS A 9 5.33 23.10 12.14
CA LYS A 9 4.06 22.99 12.90
C LYS A 9 2.85 23.55 12.17
N GLU A 10 3.04 24.55 11.31
CA GLU A 10 1.97 25.22 10.56
C GLU A 10 1.31 24.28 9.54
N LEU A 11 2.01 23.22 9.07
CA LEU A 11 1.44 22.21 8.18
C LEU A 11 0.28 21.45 8.83
N PHE A 12 0.21 21.46 10.14
CA PHE A 12 -0.85 20.82 10.91
C PHE A 12 -1.98 21.78 11.32
N HIS A 13 -2.07 22.99 10.73
CA HIS A 13 -3.13 23.91 11.10
C HIS A 13 -4.52 23.31 10.81
N ASN A 14 -4.71 22.74 9.62
CA ASN A 14 -5.96 22.12 9.17
C ASN A 14 -5.88 20.60 8.93
N ILE A 15 -4.72 20.00 9.18
CA ILE A 15 -4.49 18.57 8.95
C ILE A 15 -4.16 17.91 10.29
N ARG A 16 -4.77 16.77 10.57
CA ARG A 16 -4.53 15.99 11.78
C ARG A 16 -4.40 14.51 11.45
N PHE A 17 -3.55 13.82 12.20
CA PHE A 17 -3.53 12.36 12.19
C PHE A 17 -4.84 11.82 12.78
N PRO A 18 -5.56 10.93 12.09
CA PRO A 18 -6.82 10.38 12.59
C PRO A 18 -6.56 9.50 13.81
N LYS A 19 -7.18 9.87 14.94
CA LYS A 19 -7.01 9.15 16.21
C LYS A 19 -7.64 7.76 16.12
N GLY A 20 -6.91 6.73 16.57
CA GLY A 20 -7.42 5.36 16.67
C GLY A 20 -7.54 4.61 15.35
N LYS A 21 -7.00 5.16 14.25
CA LYS A 21 -6.93 4.46 12.95
C LYS A 21 -5.53 3.94 12.70
N ILE A 22 -5.44 2.78 12.08
CA ILE A 22 -4.18 2.27 11.52
C ILE A 22 -3.89 2.94 10.18
N TYR A 23 -2.63 2.99 9.75
CA TYR A 23 -2.17 3.69 8.54
C TYR A 23 -2.50 5.20 8.55
N GLU A 24 -2.46 5.81 9.73
CA GLU A 24 -2.70 7.23 9.93
C GLU A 24 -1.68 8.10 9.18
N ASP A 25 -0.48 7.59 8.99
CA ASP A 25 0.58 8.21 8.21
C ASP A 25 0.24 8.21 6.71
N LEU A 26 -0.20 7.09 6.17
CA LEU A 26 -0.59 6.98 4.77
C LEU A 26 -1.77 7.92 4.44
N SER A 27 -2.71 8.10 5.36
CA SER A 27 -3.85 9.00 5.15
C SER A 27 -3.50 10.49 5.29
N THR A 28 -2.43 10.83 6.02
CA THR A 28 -2.13 12.21 6.44
C THR A 28 -0.94 12.80 5.69
N ILE A 29 0.16 12.06 5.55
CA ILE A 29 1.40 12.60 4.96
C ILE A 29 1.23 13.05 3.51
N PRO A 30 0.52 12.33 2.61
CA PRO A 30 0.29 12.81 1.26
C PRO A 30 -0.45 14.14 1.22
N LEU A 31 -1.38 14.39 2.15
CA LEU A 31 -2.11 15.66 2.24
C LEU A 31 -1.19 16.81 2.72
N ILE A 32 -0.26 16.51 3.62
CA ILE A 32 0.76 17.48 4.03
C ILE A 32 1.65 17.84 2.84
N LEU A 33 2.08 16.84 2.05
CA LEU A 33 2.94 17.04 0.90
C LEU A 33 2.32 17.92 -0.20
N LEU A 34 0.99 17.99 -0.28
CA LEU A 34 0.28 18.92 -1.19
C LEU A 34 0.45 20.40 -0.80
N ASN A 35 0.79 20.68 0.44
CA ASN A 35 0.85 22.04 0.99
C ASN A 35 2.29 22.51 1.24
N ILE A 36 3.29 21.86 0.64
CA ILE A 36 4.69 22.24 0.79
C ILE A 36 5.38 22.40 -0.55
N ASP A 37 6.31 23.36 -0.61
CA ASP A 37 7.11 23.63 -1.80
C ASP A 37 8.45 22.89 -1.78
N LYS A 38 8.93 22.50 -0.60
CA LYS A 38 10.27 21.92 -0.43
C LYS A 38 10.29 20.82 0.60
N VAL A 39 11.05 19.77 0.28
CA VAL A 39 11.41 18.68 1.18
C VAL A 39 12.92 18.63 1.30
N ALA A 40 13.44 18.62 2.52
CA ALA A 40 14.83 18.35 2.78
C ALA A 40 15.04 16.87 3.08
N PHE A 41 16.11 16.32 2.56
CA PHE A 41 16.51 14.95 2.83
C PHE A 41 17.79 14.94 3.66
N CYS A 42 17.87 14.06 4.67
CA CYS A 42 19.04 13.88 5.52
C CYS A 42 19.42 12.40 5.57
N ASP A 43 20.68 12.09 5.30
CA ASP A 43 21.21 10.71 5.28
C ASP A 43 21.61 10.19 6.68
N MET A 44 21.39 10.95 7.74
CA MET A 44 21.71 10.53 9.09
C MET A 44 20.84 9.33 9.50
N LYS A 45 21.47 8.33 10.10
CA LYS A 45 20.83 7.09 10.55
C LYS A 45 20.68 7.10 12.07
N ASP A 46 19.82 7.95 12.59
CA ASP A 46 19.67 8.19 14.03
C ASP A 46 18.56 7.37 14.69
N TYR A 47 17.88 6.51 13.91
CA TYR A 47 16.74 5.77 14.41
C TYR A 47 16.88 4.26 14.17
N PHE A 48 16.77 3.47 15.27
CA PHE A 48 16.75 2.01 15.22
C PHE A 48 15.31 1.49 15.32
N TYR A 49 14.79 0.93 14.24
CA TYR A 49 13.48 0.33 14.21
C TYR A 49 13.54 -1.14 14.64
N LEU A 50 13.06 -1.43 15.86
CA LEU A 50 12.95 -2.80 16.35
C LEU A 50 11.71 -3.49 15.75
N GLN A 51 11.91 -4.46 14.88
CA GLN A 51 10.83 -5.30 14.36
C GLN A 51 10.44 -6.36 15.40
N ARG A 52 9.18 -6.34 15.83
CA ARG A 52 8.62 -7.32 16.76
C ARG A 52 7.74 -8.31 16.01
N LYS A 53 7.77 -9.60 16.44
CA LYS A 53 6.90 -10.65 15.86
C LYS A 53 5.40 -10.35 16.05
N ASP A 54 5.05 -9.63 17.10
CA ASP A 54 3.66 -9.28 17.46
C ASP A 54 3.25 -7.90 16.89
N SER A 55 3.95 -7.42 15.87
CA SER A 55 3.62 -6.15 15.20
C SER A 55 2.20 -6.17 14.63
N ILE A 56 1.50 -5.03 14.68
CA ILE A 56 0.15 -4.82 14.11
C ILE A 56 0.06 -5.32 12.66
N THR A 57 1.18 -5.28 11.91
CA THR A 57 1.28 -5.71 10.52
C THR A 57 1.68 -7.18 10.34
N GLY A 58 1.90 -7.93 11.43
CA GLY A 58 2.35 -9.32 11.38
C GLY A 58 1.30 -10.28 10.81
N LYS A 59 0.02 -10.11 11.20
CA LYS A 59 -1.12 -10.88 10.68
C LYS A 59 -2.12 -9.91 10.06
N ILE A 60 -2.77 -10.32 8.96
CA ILE A 60 -3.82 -9.54 8.34
C ILE A 60 -5.12 -9.73 9.13
N LYS A 61 -5.66 -8.64 9.65
CA LYS A 61 -6.96 -8.53 10.29
C LYS A 61 -7.90 -7.71 9.41
N GLU A 62 -9.20 -7.73 9.73
CA GLU A 62 -10.21 -6.96 9.00
C GLU A 62 -9.88 -5.45 8.95
N GLU A 63 -9.42 -4.90 10.07
CA GLU A 63 -9.00 -3.50 10.16
C GLU A 63 -7.88 -3.12 9.18
N ASN A 64 -7.04 -4.07 8.75
CA ASN A 64 -5.97 -3.80 7.79
C ASN A 64 -6.49 -3.49 6.38
N PHE A 65 -7.73 -3.88 6.05
CA PHE A 65 -8.34 -3.54 4.76
C PHE A 65 -8.60 -2.05 4.58
N MET A 66 -8.61 -1.28 5.66
CA MET A 66 -8.68 0.19 5.63
C MET A 66 -7.62 0.83 4.70
N ILE A 67 -6.50 0.14 4.43
CA ILE A 67 -5.48 0.64 3.49
C ILE A 67 -6.07 0.88 2.09
N PHE A 68 -6.99 0.03 1.64
CA PHE A 68 -7.59 0.14 0.31
C PHE A 68 -8.57 1.32 0.22
N ASP A 69 -9.32 1.60 1.30
CA ASP A 69 -10.18 2.77 1.39
C ASP A 69 -9.36 4.06 1.38
N ILE A 70 -8.26 4.09 2.15
CA ILE A 70 -7.33 5.23 2.16
C ILE A 70 -6.72 5.46 0.77
N LEU A 71 -6.29 4.40 0.08
CA LEU A 71 -5.71 4.53 -1.27
C LEU A 71 -6.76 5.01 -2.29
N SER A 72 -8.02 4.59 -2.16
CA SER A 72 -9.14 5.08 -2.96
C SER A 72 -9.39 6.56 -2.71
N ASP A 73 -9.52 6.96 -1.45
CA ASP A 73 -9.73 8.35 -1.05
C ASP A 73 -8.61 9.28 -1.55
N LEU A 74 -7.36 8.82 -1.49
CA LEU A 74 -6.22 9.56 -2.02
C LEU A 74 -6.29 9.66 -3.55
N ASN A 75 -6.64 8.58 -4.25
CA ASN A 75 -6.77 8.59 -5.70
C ASN A 75 -7.82 9.60 -6.19
N ASP A 76 -8.88 9.82 -5.41
CA ASP A 76 -9.93 10.80 -5.73
C ASP A 76 -9.47 12.25 -5.46
N LYS A 77 -8.59 12.45 -4.49
CA LYS A 77 -8.05 13.76 -4.13
C LYS A 77 -6.94 14.25 -5.05
N PHE A 78 -6.16 13.33 -5.62
CA PHE A 78 -5.06 13.69 -6.48
C PHE A 78 -5.46 13.58 -7.96
N SER A 79 -5.11 14.59 -8.77
CA SER A 79 -5.28 14.57 -10.23
C SER A 79 -4.00 14.18 -10.97
N ASP A 80 -2.84 14.31 -10.33
CA ASP A 80 -1.53 14.04 -10.91
C ASP A 80 -1.37 12.56 -11.31
N LYS A 81 -0.89 12.32 -12.54
CA LYS A 81 -0.78 10.98 -13.12
C LYS A 81 0.27 10.10 -12.44
N ASP A 82 1.37 10.70 -12.01
CA ASP A 82 2.46 9.93 -11.38
C ASP A 82 2.06 9.53 -9.96
N ILE A 83 1.37 10.41 -9.25
CA ILE A 83 0.78 10.10 -7.94
C ILE A 83 -0.26 8.98 -8.07
N LYS A 84 -1.18 9.06 -9.03
CA LYS A 84 -2.16 7.99 -9.30
C LYS A 84 -1.49 6.66 -9.64
N THR A 85 -0.39 6.70 -10.39
CA THR A 85 0.40 5.51 -10.68
C THR A 85 1.04 4.92 -9.42
N ALA A 86 1.56 5.75 -8.52
CA ALA A 86 2.12 5.30 -7.24
C ALA A 86 1.05 4.72 -6.32
N LEU A 87 -0.14 5.31 -6.26
CA LEU A 87 -1.29 4.78 -5.50
C LEU A 87 -1.75 3.42 -6.07
N LEU A 88 -1.83 3.30 -7.39
CA LEU A 88 -2.15 2.03 -8.04
C LEU A 88 -1.09 0.96 -7.75
N PHE A 89 0.19 1.33 -7.77
CA PHE A 89 1.28 0.43 -7.40
C PHE A 89 1.15 -0.05 -5.95
N SER A 90 0.87 0.86 -5.02
CA SER A 90 0.63 0.53 -3.62
C SER A 90 -0.59 -0.41 -3.45
N ASN A 91 -1.69 -0.14 -4.16
CA ASN A 91 -2.88 -0.98 -4.14
C ASN A 91 -2.57 -2.40 -4.66
N ALA A 92 -1.88 -2.53 -5.79
CA ALA A 92 -1.51 -3.82 -6.38
C ALA A 92 -0.60 -4.64 -5.45
N ILE A 93 0.46 -4.02 -4.90
CA ILE A 93 1.38 -4.71 -3.98
C ILE A 93 0.66 -5.16 -2.71
N ASN A 94 -0.11 -4.28 -2.08
CA ASN A 94 -0.84 -4.66 -0.87
C ASN A 94 -1.86 -5.77 -1.15
N SER A 95 -2.54 -5.74 -2.30
CA SER A 95 -3.45 -6.82 -2.70
C SER A 95 -2.72 -8.16 -2.82
N LEU A 96 -1.54 -8.19 -3.46
CA LEU A 96 -0.73 -9.41 -3.59
C LEU A 96 -0.23 -9.93 -2.24
N ILE A 97 0.26 -9.03 -1.37
CA ILE A 97 0.72 -9.38 -0.01
C ILE A 97 -0.43 -9.94 0.82
N PHE A 98 -1.61 -9.30 0.78
CA PHE A 98 -2.76 -9.72 1.55
C PHE A 98 -3.29 -11.07 1.10
N ILE A 99 -3.38 -11.33 -0.22
CA ILE A 99 -3.76 -12.65 -0.76
C ILE A 99 -2.86 -13.75 -0.17
N ASN A 100 -1.56 -13.47 -0.06
CA ASN A 100 -0.59 -14.42 0.47
C ASN A 100 -0.70 -14.65 1.99
N LYS A 101 -1.03 -13.60 2.74
CA LYS A 101 -1.11 -13.65 4.21
C LYS A 101 -2.47 -14.10 4.75
N LEU A 102 -3.53 -14.08 3.94
CA LEU A 102 -4.86 -14.52 4.36
C LEU A 102 -4.95 -16.04 4.42
N ASP A 103 -5.39 -16.56 5.55
CA ASP A 103 -5.65 -17.99 5.74
C ASP A 103 -6.77 -18.51 4.82
N ASN A 104 -6.71 -19.82 4.47
CA ASN A 104 -7.36 -20.35 3.28
C ASN A 104 -8.88 -20.47 3.33
N ILE A 105 -9.54 -20.48 4.50
CA ILE A 105 -10.93 -20.92 4.60
C ILE A 105 -11.92 -19.78 4.87
N GLU A 106 -11.59 -18.80 5.69
CA GLU A 106 -12.54 -17.76 6.15
C GLU A 106 -12.65 -16.53 5.24
N ASN A 107 -11.76 -16.39 4.23
CA ASN A 107 -11.55 -15.14 3.51
C ASN A 107 -11.75 -15.20 1.98
N VAL A 108 -12.66 -16.07 1.49
CA VAL A 108 -12.90 -16.22 0.04
C VAL A 108 -13.33 -14.90 -0.61
N ASN A 109 -14.24 -14.16 0.03
CA ASN A 109 -14.71 -12.86 -0.49
C ASN A 109 -13.60 -11.83 -0.51
N ASN A 110 -12.77 -11.78 0.52
CA ASN A 110 -11.63 -10.87 0.60
C ASN A 110 -10.59 -11.20 -0.47
N LYS A 111 -10.28 -12.48 -0.70
CA LYS A 111 -9.38 -12.90 -1.79
C LYS A 111 -9.95 -12.54 -3.17
N LYS A 112 -11.25 -12.67 -3.39
CA LYS A 112 -11.91 -12.25 -4.63
C LYS A 112 -11.81 -10.75 -4.85
N TYR A 113 -12.08 -9.96 -3.81
CA TYR A 113 -11.92 -8.50 -3.83
C TYR A 113 -10.48 -8.10 -4.20
N LEU A 114 -9.49 -8.65 -3.49
CA LEU A 114 -8.07 -8.37 -3.74
C LEU A 114 -7.61 -8.78 -5.14
N LYS A 115 -8.07 -9.95 -5.62
CA LYS A 115 -7.83 -10.38 -7.00
C LYS A 115 -8.39 -9.37 -8.00
N ASN A 116 -9.62 -8.91 -7.79
CA ASN A 116 -10.25 -7.93 -8.67
C ASN A 116 -9.47 -6.61 -8.72
N ASN A 117 -8.92 -6.14 -7.59
CA ASN A 117 -8.06 -4.95 -7.56
C ASN A 117 -6.85 -5.07 -8.49
N VAL A 118 -6.24 -6.25 -8.57
CA VAL A 118 -5.10 -6.49 -9.47
C VAL A 118 -5.56 -6.67 -10.90
N VAL A 119 -6.57 -7.52 -11.15
CA VAL A 119 -7.04 -7.88 -12.49
C VAL A 119 -7.60 -6.68 -13.25
N SER A 120 -8.40 -5.84 -12.60
CA SER A 120 -8.95 -4.62 -13.23
C SER A 120 -7.87 -3.64 -13.71
N ASN A 121 -6.70 -3.70 -13.12
CA ASN A 121 -5.57 -2.82 -13.44
C ASN A 121 -4.43 -3.53 -14.17
N ILE A 122 -4.61 -4.78 -14.60
CA ILE A 122 -3.52 -5.63 -15.13
C ILE A 122 -2.80 -4.98 -16.33
N LYS A 123 -3.53 -4.35 -17.24
CA LYS A 123 -2.95 -3.66 -18.41
C LYS A 123 -2.00 -2.55 -17.97
N THR A 124 -2.41 -1.72 -17.03
CA THR A 124 -1.58 -0.62 -16.49
C THR A 124 -0.35 -1.16 -15.76
N ILE A 125 -0.52 -2.22 -14.96
CA ILE A 125 0.58 -2.86 -14.22
C ILE A 125 1.63 -3.41 -15.20
N LEU A 126 1.22 -4.10 -16.25
CA LEU A 126 2.15 -4.73 -17.20
C LEU A 126 2.89 -3.71 -18.08
N LEU A 127 2.19 -2.68 -18.56
CA LEU A 127 2.74 -1.71 -19.50
C LEU A 127 3.55 -0.60 -18.83
N ASN A 128 3.31 -0.29 -17.56
CA ASN A 128 4.00 0.80 -16.89
C ASN A 128 5.42 0.38 -16.48
N LYS A 129 6.42 1.15 -16.92
CA LYS A 129 7.84 0.91 -16.64
C LYS A 129 8.22 1.00 -15.16
N ASN A 130 7.45 1.74 -14.37
CA ASN A 130 7.72 1.95 -12.95
C ASN A 130 7.35 0.74 -12.08
N PHE A 131 6.60 -0.23 -12.61
CA PHE A 131 6.30 -1.46 -11.88
C PHE A 131 7.45 -2.47 -11.99
N PRO A 132 7.98 -2.99 -10.87
CA PRO A 132 9.00 -4.01 -10.86
C PRO A 132 8.55 -5.28 -11.58
N LEU A 133 9.49 -5.95 -12.26
CA LEU A 133 9.21 -7.18 -13.00
C LEU A 133 8.53 -8.25 -12.12
N LYS A 134 8.97 -8.40 -10.87
CA LYS A 134 8.36 -9.32 -9.90
C LYS A 134 6.86 -9.07 -9.71
N VAL A 135 6.45 -7.81 -9.57
CA VAL A 135 5.03 -7.43 -9.42
C VAL A 135 4.25 -7.74 -10.69
N LYS A 136 4.82 -7.49 -11.86
CA LYS A 136 4.19 -7.80 -13.16
C LYS A 136 3.96 -9.30 -13.32
N ILE A 137 4.97 -10.12 -13.03
CA ILE A 137 4.88 -11.59 -13.12
C ILE A 137 3.85 -12.11 -12.12
N ALA A 138 3.92 -11.68 -10.85
CA ALA A 138 2.97 -12.08 -9.82
C ALA A 138 1.52 -11.73 -10.19
N SER A 139 1.30 -10.52 -10.71
CA SER A 139 -0.02 -10.07 -11.18
C SER A 139 -0.52 -10.88 -12.38
N LEU A 140 0.36 -11.24 -13.30
CA LEU A 140 0.03 -12.07 -14.45
C LEU A 140 -0.35 -13.49 -14.03
N ILE A 141 0.42 -14.12 -13.15
CA ILE A 141 0.12 -15.44 -12.59
C ILE A 141 -1.25 -15.42 -11.89
N LEU A 142 -1.51 -14.41 -11.06
CA LEU A 142 -2.79 -14.25 -10.38
C LEU A 142 -3.95 -14.08 -11.35
N CYS A 143 -3.74 -13.34 -12.44
CA CYS A 143 -4.76 -13.07 -13.45
C CYS A 143 -5.12 -14.35 -14.25
N VAL A 144 -4.11 -15.05 -14.76
CA VAL A 144 -4.28 -16.20 -15.66
C VAL A 144 -4.65 -17.48 -14.92
N PHE A 145 -3.91 -17.79 -13.88
CA PHE A 145 -4.01 -19.09 -13.18
C PHE A 145 -4.78 -19.01 -11.86
N GLY A 146 -5.11 -17.81 -11.40
CA GLY A 146 -5.89 -17.57 -10.18
C GLY A 146 -5.08 -17.67 -8.89
N THR A 147 -5.80 -17.51 -7.76
CA THR A 147 -5.19 -17.38 -6.43
C THR A 147 -4.45 -18.65 -5.96
N LYS A 148 -4.96 -19.84 -6.29
CA LYS A 148 -4.33 -21.10 -5.88
C LYS A 148 -2.92 -21.24 -6.45
N THR A 149 -2.76 -21.03 -7.76
CA THR A 149 -1.47 -21.11 -8.44
C THR A 149 -0.53 -20.00 -7.98
N TYR A 150 -1.06 -18.77 -7.81
CA TYR A 150 -0.29 -17.66 -7.25
C TYR A 150 0.31 -18.00 -5.88
N LEU A 151 -0.46 -18.58 -4.97
CA LEU A 151 0.02 -18.97 -3.63
C LEU A 151 1.12 -20.04 -3.69
N LEU A 152 1.03 -21.01 -4.62
CA LEU A 152 2.07 -22.02 -4.81
C LEU A 152 3.38 -21.44 -5.35
N THR A 153 3.31 -20.39 -6.13
CA THR A 153 4.49 -19.77 -6.77
C THR A 153 5.09 -18.63 -5.95
N TYR A 154 4.35 -18.08 -4.97
CA TYR A 154 4.80 -16.92 -4.19
C TYR A 154 6.11 -17.16 -3.43
N SER A 155 6.39 -18.40 -2.99
CA SER A 155 7.62 -18.75 -2.29
C SER A 155 8.90 -18.57 -3.14
N PHE A 156 8.76 -18.38 -4.45
CA PHE A 156 9.87 -18.16 -5.38
C PHE A 156 10.15 -16.65 -5.63
N PHE A 157 9.33 -15.74 -5.11
CA PHE A 157 9.45 -14.29 -5.26
C PHE A 157 9.83 -13.58 -3.95
#